data_e31d9b9f91078289ac25f13e0b016d3a
#
_entry.id   e31d9b9f91078289ac25f13e0b016d3a
#
_cell.length_a   1.000
_cell.length_b   1.000
_cell.length_c   1.000
_cell.angle_alpha   90.00
_cell.angle_beta   90.00
_cell.angle_gamma   90.00
#
_symmetry.space_group_name_H-M   'P 1'
#
loop_
_entity.id
_entity.type
_entity.pdbx_description
1 polymer ?
#
loop_
_entity_poly.entity_id
_entity_poly.type
_entity_poly.pdbx_seq_one_letter_code
_entity_poly.pdbx_strand_id
1 'polypeptide(L)'
;MDRLLKLSIATLLLATLAGLAWAKADDDQKAPFPVPLACYTEDPGTAKFEAAHCDLVPDIEGYRDPVGVEVGIGERLSHRISANPFNLIGSLIFLIAILHTFMANKLTEMAHQIHHEHDERMKATGATGDEISHDIPLKAEVLHFLGEVEAVFGMWVIALMVIMIGYYGDWSTFKDYIAHDRNYVEPMFVVVIMGIASTRPVVKFAEKLLGLAAGIGGHSAAAWWLSILTIAPLLGSFITEPAA
;
A
#
# COMPACT_ATOMS: atom_id res chain seq x y z
N MET A 1 -11.94 5.40 22.24
CA MET A 1 -10.91 6.11 21.44
C MET A 1 -9.54 5.48 21.61
N ASP A 2 -9.03 5.35 22.83
CA ASP A 2 -7.73 4.69 23.09
C ASP A 2 -7.61 3.23 22.65
N ARG A 3 -8.70 2.50 22.49
CA ARG A 3 -8.64 1.07 22.16
C ARG A 3 -8.22 0.79 20.70
N LEU A 4 -8.71 1.58 19.73
CA LEU A 4 -8.37 1.38 18.32
C LEU A 4 -6.94 1.82 18.01
N LEU A 5 -6.51 2.96 18.53
CA LEU A 5 -5.14 3.43 18.42
C LEU A 5 -4.16 2.46 19.10
N LYS A 6 -4.50 1.99 20.30
CA LYS A 6 -3.73 0.95 21.01
C LYS A 6 -3.73 -0.38 20.25
N LEU A 7 -4.84 -0.73 19.56
CA LEU A 7 -4.89 -1.93 18.73
C LEU A 7 -4.00 -1.82 17.51
N SER A 8 -4.02 -0.68 16.79
CA SER A 8 -3.16 -0.45 15.62
C SER A 8 -1.68 -0.41 16.01
N ILE A 9 -1.33 0.27 17.09
CA ILE A 9 0.05 0.30 17.60
C ILE A 9 0.47 -1.08 18.14
N ALA A 10 -0.43 -1.79 18.83
CA ALA A 10 -0.15 -3.12 19.37
C ALA A 10 0.00 -4.17 18.27
N THR A 11 -0.79 -4.09 17.19
CA THR A 11 -0.62 -4.98 16.02
C THR A 11 0.67 -4.69 15.28
N LEU A 12 1.06 -3.43 15.14
CA LEU A 12 2.35 -3.04 14.57
C LEU A 12 3.52 -3.57 15.42
N LEU A 13 3.46 -3.37 16.74
CA LEU A 13 4.46 -3.86 17.69
C LEU A 13 4.50 -5.39 17.78
N LEU A 14 3.35 -6.06 17.76
CA LEU A 14 3.28 -7.52 17.75
C LEU A 14 3.83 -8.12 16.45
N ALA A 15 3.54 -7.51 15.30
CA ALA A 15 4.09 -7.93 14.02
C ALA A 15 5.62 -7.76 14.00
N THR A 16 6.14 -6.62 14.54
CA THR A 16 7.59 -6.38 14.63
C THR A 16 8.27 -7.33 15.63
N LEU A 17 7.66 -7.57 16.79
CA LEU A 17 8.20 -8.47 17.82
C LEU A 17 8.14 -9.94 17.40
N ALA A 18 7.06 -10.37 16.73
CA ALA A 18 6.96 -11.73 16.19
C ALA A 18 7.99 -11.96 15.08
N GLY A 19 8.23 -10.97 14.21
CA GLY A 19 9.28 -11.00 13.19
C GLY A 19 10.68 -11.12 13.82
N LEU A 20 10.97 -10.34 14.87
CA LEU A 20 12.24 -10.38 15.59
C LEU A 20 12.45 -11.67 16.39
N ALA A 21 11.39 -12.26 16.94
CA ALA A 21 11.48 -13.53 17.68
C ALA A 21 11.76 -14.72 16.73
N TRP A 22 11.21 -14.68 15.52
CA TRP A 22 11.45 -15.70 14.49
C TRP A 22 12.81 -15.54 13.80
N ALA A 23 13.34 -14.32 13.71
CA ALA A 23 14.66 -14.04 13.13
C ALA A 23 15.82 -14.70 13.89
N LYS A 24 15.57 -15.08 15.13
CA LYS A 24 16.61 -15.67 16.02
C LYS A 24 16.70 -17.18 15.95
N ALA A 25 15.83 -17.85 15.20
CA ALA A 25 15.85 -19.29 15.00
C ALA A 25 16.53 -19.60 13.66
N ASP A 26 17.71 -20.17 13.70
CA ASP A 26 18.57 -20.67 12.63
C ASP A 26 19.31 -19.62 11.79
N ASP A 27 20.63 -19.59 12.02
CA ASP A 27 21.61 -18.76 11.31
C ASP A 27 22.14 -19.44 10.02
N ASP A 28 21.62 -20.61 9.66
CA ASP A 28 22.04 -21.36 8.49
C ASP A 28 21.22 -21.00 7.24
N GLN A 29 21.88 -20.29 6.34
CA GLN A 29 21.50 -20.00 4.93
C GLN A 29 20.00 -19.76 4.68
N LYS A 30 19.54 -18.56 5.02
CA LYS A 30 18.19 -18.11 4.66
C LYS A 30 18.08 -17.91 3.14
N ALA A 31 17.04 -18.48 2.55
CA ALA A 31 16.76 -18.27 1.14
C ALA A 31 16.60 -16.76 0.80
N PRO A 32 17.06 -16.31 -0.36
CA PRO A 32 16.88 -14.93 -0.79
C PRO A 32 15.38 -14.57 -0.85
N PHE A 33 15.07 -13.29 -0.68
CA PHE A 33 13.69 -12.82 -0.80
C PHE A 33 13.64 -11.64 -1.79
N PRO A 34 12.74 -11.70 -2.78
CA PRO A 34 11.90 -12.85 -3.15
C PRO A 34 12.72 -13.96 -3.79
N VAL A 35 12.29 -15.20 -3.62
CA VAL A 35 12.87 -16.31 -4.38
C VAL A 35 12.47 -16.13 -5.85
N PRO A 36 13.41 -16.11 -6.81
CA PRO A 36 13.12 -15.90 -8.21
C PRO A 36 12.12 -16.92 -8.76
N LEU A 37 11.20 -16.47 -9.63
CA LEU A 37 10.18 -17.35 -10.21
C LEU A 37 10.80 -18.54 -10.97
N ALA A 38 11.93 -18.33 -11.60
CA ALA A 38 12.67 -19.37 -12.30
C ALA A 38 13.02 -20.56 -11.39
N CYS A 39 13.25 -20.32 -10.10
CA CYS A 39 13.56 -21.37 -9.15
C CYS A 39 12.37 -22.31 -8.87
N TYR A 40 11.14 -21.86 -9.15
CA TYR A 40 9.94 -22.68 -9.02
C TYR A 40 9.54 -23.40 -10.32
N THR A 41 9.90 -22.86 -11.48
CA THR A 41 9.36 -23.26 -12.77
C THR A 41 10.37 -23.84 -13.75
N GLU A 42 11.65 -23.51 -13.61
CA GLU A 42 12.70 -23.95 -14.55
C GLU A 42 13.42 -25.20 -14.03
N ASP A 43 13.91 -26.04 -14.96
CA ASP A 43 14.67 -27.23 -14.60
C ASP A 43 16.10 -26.89 -14.14
N PRO A 44 16.64 -27.60 -13.12
CA PRO A 44 18.02 -27.47 -12.72
C PRO A 44 18.97 -27.68 -13.91
N GLY A 45 19.99 -26.81 -14.02
CA GLY A 45 20.94 -26.82 -15.11
C GLY A 45 20.48 -26.10 -16.39
N THR A 46 19.31 -25.47 -16.38
CA THR A 46 18.94 -24.54 -17.46
C THR A 46 19.63 -23.18 -17.23
N ALA A 47 19.95 -22.50 -18.33
CA ALA A 47 20.59 -21.18 -18.27
C ALA A 47 19.79 -20.16 -17.44
N LYS A 48 18.47 -20.25 -17.45
CA LYS A 48 17.59 -19.38 -16.64
C LYS A 48 17.64 -19.74 -15.15
N PHE A 49 17.71 -21.01 -14.81
CA PHE A 49 17.86 -21.49 -13.45
C PHE A 49 19.18 -21.03 -12.83
N GLU A 50 20.28 -21.21 -13.59
CA GLU A 50 21.61 -20.77 -13.17
C GLU A 50 21.71 -19.24 -13.07
N ALA A 51 21.17 -18.51 -14.05
CA ALA A 51 21.14 -17.04 -14.02
C ALA A 51 20.33 -16.46 -12.86
N ALA A 52 19.36 -17.20 -12.34
CA ALA A 52 18.56 -16.82 -11.18
C ALA A 52 19.22 -17.21 -9.83
N HIS A 53 20.42 -17.80 -9.85
CA HIS A 53 21.13 -18.27 -8.65
C HIS A 53 20.30 -19.19 -7.75
N CYS A 54 19.53 -20.07 -8.37
CA CYS A 54 18.62 -20.97 -7.65
C CYS A 54 19.37 -22.04 -6.82
N ASP A 55 20.65 -22.26 -7.12
CA ASP A 55 21.57 -23.08 -6.35
C ASP A 55 21.79 -22.57 -4.91
N LEU A 56 21.56 -21.27 -4.68
CA LEU A 56 21.64 -20.66 -3.36
C LEU A 56 20.36 -20.83 -2.52
N VAL A 57 19.31 -21.39 -3.12
CA VAL A 57 18.03 -21.63 -2.41
C VAL A 57 18.10 -22.98 -1.72
N PRO A 58 18.02 -23.04 -0.38
CA PRO A 58 18.04 -24.31 0.35
C PRO A 58 16.89 -25.21 -0.09
N ASP A 59 17.14 -26.51 -0.21
CA ASP A 59 16.12 -27.53 -0.57
C ASP A 59 15.30 -27.18 -1.81
N ILE A 60 16.00 -26.78 -2.90
CA ILE A 60 15.37 -26.32 -4.14
C ILE A 60 14.43 -27.37 -4.77
N GLU A 61 14.69 -28.67 -4.55
CA GLU A 61 13.84 -29.74 -5.06
C GLU A 61 12.45 -29.72 -4.42
N GLY A 62 12.37 -29.32 -3.15
CA GLY A 62 11.11 -29.08 -2.45
C GLY A 62 10.36 -27.85 -2.92
N TYR A 63 11.00 -26.91 -3.62
CA TYR A 63 10.38 -25.66 -4.11
C TYR A 63 9.66 -25.80 -5.45
N ARG A 64 9.97 -26.85 -6.21
CA ARG A 64 9.51 -26.96 -7.57
C ARG A 64 8.04 -27.38 -7.61
N ASP A 65 7.23 -26.58 -8.32
CA ASP A 65 5.90 -27.04 -8.67
C ASP A 65 6.06 -28.32 -9.54
N PRO A 66 5.40 -29.43 -9.21
CA PRO A 66 5.51 -30.65 -10.01
C PRO A 66 5.12 -30.37 -11.46
N VAL A 67 6.06 -30.69 -12.38
CA VAL A 67 5.87 -30.42 -13.82
C VAL A 67 4.69 -31.25 -14.34
N GLY A 68 3.70 -30.58 -14.93
CA GLY A 68 2.54 -31.23 -15.56
C GLY A 68 1.39 -31.61 -14.61
N VAL A 69 1.44 -31.24 -13.33
CA VAL A 69 0.34 -31.39 -12.38
C VAL A 69 -0.27 -30.03 -12.06
N GLU A 70 -1.57 -29.87 -12.20
CA GLU A 70 -2.27 -28.69 -11.71
C GLU A 70 -2.31 -28.72 -10.18
N VAL A 71 -1.33 -28.06 -9.56
CA VAL A 71 -1.25 -27.92 -8.09
C VAL A 71 -2.25 -26.85 -7.65
N GLY A 72 -3.07 -27.17 -6.66
CA GLY A 72 -4.02 -26.23 -6.08
C GLY A 72 -3.33 -25.00 -5.47
N ILE A 73 -4.01 -23.84 -5.49
CA ILE A 73 -3.46 -22.58 -4.96
C ILE A 73 -3.00 -22.74 -3.50
N GLY A 74 -3.77 -23.44 -2.68
CA GLY A 74 -3.44 -23.67 -1.27
C GLY A 74 -2.16 -24.50 -1.06
N GLU A 75 -1.98 -25.53 -1.86
CA GLU A 75 -0.80 -26.38 -1.83
C GLU A 75 0.44 -25.62 -2.29
N ARG A 76 0.31 -24.84 -3.38
CA ARG A 76 1.38 -23.96 -3.87
C ARG A 76 1.78 -22.90 -2.85
N LEU A 77 0.83 -22.29 -2.14
CA LEU A 77 1.10 -21.33 -1.07
C LEU A 77 1.79 -22.00 0.12
N SER A 78 1.30 -23.17 0.55
CA SER A 78 1.92 -23.94 1.63
C SER A 78 3.37 -24.28 1.31
N HIS A 79 3.62 -24.73 0.09
CA HIS A 79 4.94 -25.03 -0.41
C HIS A 79 5.89 -23.81 -0.35
N ARG A 80 5.44 -22.65 -0.88
CA ARG A 80 6.22 -21.41 -0.85
C ARG A 80 6.49 -20.89 0.57
N ILE A 81 5.55 -21.12 1.51
CA ILE A 81 5.75 -20.76 2.91
C ILE A 81 6.77 -21.67 3.57
N SER A 82 6.68 -22.97 3.31
CA SER A 82 7.67 -23.94 3.85
C SER A 82 9.08 -23.64 3.35
N ALA A 83 9.14 -23.24 2.11
CA ALA A 83 10.35 -22.90 1.41
C ALA A 83 11.05 -21.64 1.98
N ASN A 84 10.29 -20.58 2.17
CA ASN A 84 10.78 -19.37 2.82
C ASN A 84 9.67 -18.79 3.71
N PRO A 85 9.77 -18.97 5.04
CA PRO A 85 8.78 -18.46 5.99
C PRO A 85 8.55 -16.96 5.89
N PHE A 86 9.50 -16.19 5.35
CA PHE A 86 9.33 -14.76 5.13
C PHE A 86 8.19 -14.44 4.12
N ASN A 87 7.86 -15.36 3.22
CA ASN A 87 6.70 -15.22 2.33
C ASN A 87 5.38 -15.06 3.12
N LEU A 88 5.24 -15.81 4.22
CA LEU A 88 4.08 -15.68 5.11
C LEU A 88 4.08 -14.32 5.81
N ILE A 89 5.24 -13.90 6.34
CA ILE A 89 5.39 -12.61 7.03
C ILE A 89 5.02 -11.47 6.10
N GLY A 90 5.58 -11.44 4.89
CA GLY A 90 5.27 -10.41 3.89
C GLY A 90 3.79 -10.39 3.51
N SER A 91 3.18 -11.57 3.33
CA SER A 91 1.75 -11.70 3.03
C SER A 91 0.86 -11.21 4.17
N LEU A 92 1.24 -11.48 5.43
CA LEU A 92 0.52 -10.98 6.60
C LEU A 92 0.64 -9.47 6.75
N ILE A 93 1.82 -8.89 6.52
CA ILE A 93 2.00 -7.43 6.52
C ILE A 93 1.08 -6.79 5.48
N PHE A 94 1.06 -7.33 4.27
CA PHE A 94 0.19 -6.85 3.21
C PHE A 94 -1.30 -6.98 3.56
N LEU A 95 -1.72 -8.12 4.10
CA LEU A 95 -3.10 -8.33 4.56
C LEU A 95 -3.49 -7.31 5.63
N ILE A 96 -2.61 -7.05 6.61
CA ILE A 96 -2.88 -6.06 7.66
C ILE A 96 -2.93 -4.65 7.07
N ALA A 97 -2.09 -4.32 6.09
CA ALA A 97 -2.15 -3.05 5.37
C ALA A 97 -3.53 -2.88 4.68
N ILE A 98 -4.04 -3.91 4.01
CA ILE A 98 -5.38 -3.89 3.41
C ILE A 98 -6.46 -3.70 4.49
N LEU A 99 -6.39 -4.44 5.59
CA LEU A 99 -7.35 -4.28 6.69
C LEU A 99 -7.30 -2.88 7.29
N HIS A 100 -6.12 -2.27 7.35
CA HIS A 100 -5.94 -0.89 7.79
C HIS A 100 -6.66 0.10 6.85
N THR A 101 -6.59 -0.10 5.53
CA THR A 101 -7.31 0.79 4.58
C THR A 101 -8.81 0.80 4.80
N PHE A 102 -9.42 -0.33 5.18
CA PHE A 102 -10.84 -0.36 5.56
C PHE A 102 -11.14 0.40 6.85
N MET A 103 -10.14 0.59 7.70
CA MET A 103 -10.28 1.39 8.93
C MET A 103 -9.97 2.88 8.71
N ALA A 104 -9.37 3.26 7.58
CA ALA A 104 -8.91 4.60 7.28
C ALA A 104 -10.02 5.66 7.47
N ASN A 105 -11.20 5.44 6.92
CA ASN A 105 -12.34 6.36 7.07
C ASN A 105 -12.73 6.60 8.53
N LYS A 106 -12.67 5.56 9.38
CA LYS A 106 -12.96 5.71 10.81
C LYS A 106 -11.88 6.50 11.53
N LEU A 107 -10.63 6.35 11.15
CA LEU A 107 -9.53 7.11 11.73
C LEU A 107 -9.63 8.59 11.36
N THR A 108 -9.97 8.90 10.11
CA THR A 108 -10.22 10.27 9.63
C THR A 108 -11.41 10.90 10.35
N GLU A 109 -12.51 10.17 10.50
CA GLU A 109 -13.70 10.65 11.26
C GLU A 109 -13.36 10.96 12.71
N MET A 110 -12.57 10.09 13.36
CA MET A 110 -12.08 10.33 14.72
C MET A 110 -11.13 11.54 14.81
N ALA A 111 -10.30 11.76 13.79
CA ALA A 111 -9.45 12.95 13.68
C ALA A 111 -10.29 14.22 13.64
N HIS A 112 -11.32 14.25 12.80
CA HIS A 112 -12.24 15.39 12.71
C HIS A 112 -12.99 15.65 14.02
N GLN A 113 -13.42 14.60 14.74
CA GLN A 113 -14.07 14.76 16.03
C GLN A 113 -13.13 15.41 17.06
N ILE A 114 -11.87 14.96 17.12
CA ILE A 114 -10.86 15.52 18.03
C ILE A 114 -10.57 16.98 17.67
N HIS A 115 -10.48 17.31 16.39
CA HIS A 115 -10.32 18.69 15.95
C HIS A 115 -11.49 19.55 16.43
N HIS A 116 -12.71 19.12 16.18
CA HIS A 116 -13.90 19.84 16.57
C HIS A 116 -13.99 20.06 18.09
N GLU A 117 -13.74 19.00 18.90
CA GLU A 117 -13.69 19.11 20.35
C GLU A 117 -12.60 20.07 20.85
N HIS A 118 -11.46 20.10 20.17
CA HIS A 118 -10.36 21.00 20.48
C HIS A 118 -10.74 22.45 20.19
N ASP A 119 -11.30 22.71 19.03
CA ASP A 119 -11.76 24.05 18.59
C ASP A 119 -12.82 24.60 19.53
N GLU A 120 -13.77 23.76 19.95
CA GLU A 120 -14.81 24.18 20.91
C GLU A 120 -14.22 24.54 22.29
N ARG A 121 -13.25 23.78 22.76
CA ARG A 121 -12.53 24.09 24.00
C ARG A 121 -11.78 25.43 23.90
N MET A 122 -11.08 25.67 22.80
CA MET A 122 -10.36 26.90 22.55
C MET A 122 -11.30 28.11 22.48
N LYS A 123 -12.45 27.97 21.79
CA LYS A 123 -13.50 29.02 21.77
C LYS A 123 -14.05 29.29 23.16
N ALA A 124 -14.27 28.27 23.97
CA ALA A 124 -14.77 28.42 25.33
C ALA A 124 -13.77 29.15 26.26
N THR A 125 -12.47 29.08 25.97
CA THR A 125 -11.42 29.82 26.72
C THR A 125 -11.19 31.23 26.18
N GLY A 126 -11.93 31.66 25.13
CA GLY A 126 -11.85 33.02 24.57
C GLY A 126 -10.72 33.17 23.55
N ALA A 127 -10.20 32.09 23.01
CA ALA A 127 -9.16 32.15 21.96
C ALA A 127 -9.73 32.76 20.68
N THR A 128 -8.89 33.54 20.00
CA THR A 128 -9.23 34.14 18.70
C THR A 128 -9.18 33.09 17.58
N GLY A 129 -9.90 33.34 16.47
CA GLY A 129 -9.92 32.41 15.34
C GLY A 129 -8.51 32.11 14.75
N ASP A 130 -7.60 33.05 14.87
CA ASP A 130 -6.22 32.92 14.42
C ASP A 130 -5.40 31.99 15.34
N GLU A 131 -5.58 32.10 16.65
CA GLU A 131 -4.96 31.21 17.63
C GLU A 131 -5.48 29.77 17.50
N ILE A 132 -6.77 29.59 17.24
CA ILE A 132 -7.38 28.26 17.01
C ILE A 132 -6.81 27.61 15.76
N SER A 133 -6.59 28.38 14.69
CA SER A 133 -6.03 27.84 13.44
C SER A 133 -4.56 27.42 13.53
N HIS A 134 -3.82 27.95 14.51
CA HIS A 134 -2.42 27.61 14.74
C HIS A 134 -2.18 26.52 15.79
N ASP A 135 -3.17 26.24 16.65
CA ASP A 135 -3.06 25.21 17.67
C ASP A 135 -3.73 23.91 17.23
N ILE A 136 -2.95 23.06 16.58
CA ILE A 136 -3.41 21.80 16.00
C ILE A 136 -3.13 20.66 17.00
N PRO A 137 -4.15 19.89 17.42
CA PRO A 137 -3.94 18.77 18.33
C PRO A 137 -3.18 17.63 17.62
N LEU A 138 -1.96 17.35 18.05
CA LEU A 138 -1.10 16.30 17.49
C LEU A 138 -1.81 14.94 17.33
N LYS A 139 -2.75 14.62 18.24
CA LYS A 139 -3.56 13.41 18.13
C LYS A 139 -4.43 13.37 16.87
N ALA A 140 -5.03 14.49 16.51
CA ALA A 140 -5.86 14.59 15.32
C ALA A 140 -4.99 14.45 14.05
N GLU A 141 -3.85 15.11 14.01
CA GLU A 141 -2.91 15.00 12.89
C GLU A 141 -2.41 13.58 12.69
N VAL A 142 -2.01 12.90 13.77
CA VAL A 142 -1.57 11.50 13.69
C VAL A 142 -2.71 10.59 13.21
N LEU A 143 -3.93 10.79 13.67
CA LEU A 143 -5.09 10.00 13.25
C LEU A 143 -5.45 10.31 11.78
N HIS A 144 -5.35 11.55 11.36
CA HIS A 144 -5.56 11.96 9.97
C HIS A 144 -4.54 11.29 9.06
N PHE A 145 -3.25 11.38 9.39
CA PHE A 145 -2.18 10.71 8.68
C PHE A 145 -2.38 9.18 8.60
N LEU A 146 -2.78 8.54 9.71
CA LEU A 146 -3.11 7.11 9.74
C LEU A 146 -4.36 6.77 8.93
N GLY A 147 -5.22 7.73 8.65
CA GLY A 147 -6.42 7.58 7.82
C GLY A 147 -6.19 7.87 6.33
N GLU A 148 -5.05 8.40 5.95
CA GLU A 148 -4.70 8.62 4.55
C GLU A 148 -4.30 7.32 3.88
N VAL A 149 -5.03 6.93 2.83
CA VAL A 149 -4.81 5.66 2.11
C VAL A 149 -3.41 5.59 1.52
N GLU A 150 -2.91 6.72 1.01
CA GLU A 150 -1.56 6.82 0.45
C GLU A 150 -0.48 6.63 1.51
N ALA A 151 -0.69 7.15 2.72
CA ALA A 151 0.24 7.03 3.83
C ALA A 151 0.25 5.61 4.42
N VAL A 152 -0.89 4.91 4.40
CA VAL A 152 -1.03 3.55 4.96
C VAL A 152 0.00 2.61 4.37
N PHE A 153 0.07 2.49 3.05
CA PHE A 153 1.02 1.57 2.40
C PHE A 153 2.47 1.98 2.68
N GLY A 154 2.78 3.28 2.70
CA GLY A 154 4.11 3.78 3.07
C GLY A 154 4.54 3.34 4.47
N MET A 155 3.65 3.43 5.46
CA MET A 155 3.93 2.98 6.83
C MET A 155 4.19 1.47 6.89
N TRP A 156 3.42 0.67 6.16
CA TRP A 156 3.60 -0.78 6.14
C TRP A 156 4.86 -1.20 5.38
N VAL A 157 5.35 -0.41 4.43
CA VAL A 157 6.69 -0.61 3.84
C VAL A 157 7.79 -0.39 4.88
N ILE A 158 7.65 0.59 5.78
CA ILE A 158 8.60 0.78 6.90
C ILE A 158 8.55 -0.42 7.85
N ALA A 159 7.38 -0.94 8.16
CA ALA A 159 7.24 -2.15 8.97
C ALA A 159 7.91 -3.36 8.29
N LEU A 160 7.69 -3.53 6.99
CA LEU A 160 8.35 -4.57 6.18
C LEU A 160 9.87 -4.43 6.24
N MET A 161 10.40 -3.20 6.09
CA MET A 161 11.82 -2.91 6.19
C MET A 161 12.41 -3.37 7.53
N VAL A 162 11.81 -2.96 8.64
CA VAL A 162 12.28 -3.32 9.98
C VAL A 162 12.27 -4.82 10.19
N ILE A 163 11.20 -5.50 9.78
CA ILE A 163 11.05 -6.94 9.93
C ILE A 163 12.04 -7.69 9.02
N MET A 164 12.23 -7.22 7.78
CA MET A 164 13.18 -7.81 6.83
C MET A 164 14.61 -7.70 7.33
N ILE A 165 15.02 -6.51 7.79
CA ILE A 165 16.36 -6.31 8.39
C ILE A 165 16.52 -7.20 9.63
N GLY A 166 15.51 -7.29 10.48
CA GLY A 166 15.55 -8.17 11.66
C GLY A 166 15.64 -9.64 11.31
N TYR A 167 14.95 -10.08 10.26
CA TYR A 167 14.92 -11.48 9.82
C TYR A 167 16.22 -11.91 9.12
N TYR A 168 16.70 -11.11 8.16
CA TYR A 168 17.91 -11.42 7.38
C TYR A 168 19.19 -10.93 8.06
N GLY A 169 19.09 -10.04 9.06
CA GLY A 169 20.24 -9.46 9.75
C GLY A 169 21.04 -8.45 8.92
N ASP A 170 20.54 -8.07 7.75
CA ASP A 170 21.28 -7.30 6.77
C ASP A 170 20.41 -6.22 6.08
N TRP A 171 20.97 -5.02 5.95
CA TRP A 171 20.36 -3.90 5.23
C TRP A 171 20.38 -4.10 3.70
N SER A 172 21.39 -4.81 3.17
CA SER A 172 21.56 -4.96 1.73
C SER A 172 20.38 -5.71 1.12
N THR A 173 19.87 -6.75 1.78
CA THR A 173 18.71 -7.53 1.33
C THR A 173 17.47 -6.65 1.11
N PHE A 174 17.16 -5.72 2.04
CA PHE A 174 16.05 -4.79 1.85
C PHE A 174 16.31 -3.80 0.71
N LYS A 175 17.54 -3.25 0.64
CA LYS A 175 17.92 -2.33 -0.42
C LYS A 175 17.79 -2.99 -1.81
N ASP A 176 18.27 -4.22 -1.95
CA ASP A 176 18.22 -4.94 -3.21
C ASP A 176 16.78 -5.31 -3.59
N TYR A 177 15.96 -5.71 -2.61
CA TYR A 177 14.53 -5.92 -2.81
C TYR A 177 13.82 -4.68 -3.36
N ILE A 178 14.08 -3.49 -2.79
CA ILE A 178 13.46 -2.26 -3.27
C ILE A 178 14.06 -1.81 -4.60
N ALA A 179 15.39 -1.88 -4.77
CA ALA A 179 16.06 -1.28 -5.92
C ALA A 179 15.98 -2.13 -7.19
N HIS A 180 15.99 -3.46 -7.07
CA HIS A 180 16.15 -4.35 -8.23
C HIS A 180 14.96 -5.28 -8.46
N ASP A 181 14.32 -5.75 -7.38
CA ASP A 181 13.28 -6.77 -7.49
C ASP A 181 11.88 -6.19 -7.75
N ARG A 182 11.74 -4.86 -7.72
CA ARG A 182 10.45 -4.19 -7.94
C ARG A 182 10.40 -3.47 -9.26
N ASN A 183 9.28 -3.59 -9.93
CA ASN A 183 9.00 -2.82 -11.14
C ASN A 183 8.26 -1.53 -10.77
N TYR A 184 8.90 -0.39 -10.98
CA TYR A 184 8.34 0.92 -10.67
C TYR A 184 7.71 1.63 -11.90
N VAL A 185 7.67 1.00 -13.07
CA VAL A 185 7.16 1.64 -14.29
C VAL A 185 5.70 2.07 -14.11
N GLU A 186 4.84 1.18 -13.61
CA GLU A 186 3.43 1.50 -13.40
C GLU A 186 3.21 2.54 -12.28
N PRO A 187 3.78 2.41 -11.08
CA PRO A 187 3.66 3.43 -10.04
C PRO A 187 4.19 4.80 -10.49
N MET A 188 5.33 4.86 -11.16
CA MET A 188 5.87 6.11 -11.68
C MET A 188 4.98 6.74 -12.75
N PHE A 189 4.41 5.92 -13.63
CA PHE A 189 3.44 6.38 -14.61
C PHE A 189 2.20 7.00 -13.95
N VAL A 190 1.65 6.34 -12.91
CA VAL A 190 0.51 6.86 -12.15
C VAL A 190 0.84 8.19 -11.50
N VAL A 191 2.00 8.32 -10.83
CA VAL A 191 2.43 9.58 -10.18
C VAL A 191 2.53 10.72 -11.21
N VAL A 192 3.14 10.46 -12.37
CA VAL A 192 3.29 11.46 -13.43
C VAL A 192 1.92 11.88 -13.96
N ILE A 193 1.02 10.94 -14.22
CA ILE A 193 -0.32 11.25 -14.73
C ILE A 193 -1.14 12.01 -13.70
N MET A 194 -1.11 11.60 -12.42
CA MET A 194 -1.79 12.35 -11.35
C MET A 194 -1.28 13.78 -11.26
N GLY A 195 0.06 13.97 -11.35
CA GLY A 195 0.67 15.29 -11.37
C GLY A 195 0.19 16.15 -12.56
N ILE A 196 0.05 15.58 -13.75
CA ILE A 196 -0.45 16.28 -14.93
C ILE A 196 -1.95 16.56 -14.82
N ALA A 197 -2.74 15.55 -14.42
CA ALA A 197 -4.19 15.63 -14.33
C ALA A 197 -4.67 16.67 -13.32
N SER A 198 -3.94 16.87 -12.22
CA SER A 198 -4.25 17.89 -11.21
C SER A 198 -3.94 19.32 -11.64
N THR A 199 -3.35 19.52 -12.82
CA THR A 199 -3.03 20.86 -13.31
C THR A 199 -4.28 21.64 -13.75
N ARG A 200 -4.31 22.96 -13.48
CA ARG A 200 -5.42 23.85 -13.87
C ARG A 200 -5.82 23.76 -15.34
N PRO A 201 -4.90 23.65 -16.33
CA PRO A 201 -5.28 23.50 -17.73
C PRO A 201 -6.11 22.24 -18.00
N VAL A 202 -5.74 21.10 -17.41
CA VAL A 202 -6.45 19.83 -17.62
C VAL A 202 -7.84 19.87 -16.97
N VAL A 203 -7.92 20.36 -15.73
CA VAL A 203 -9.22 20.53 -15.03
C VAL A 203 -10.15 21.45 -15.82
N LYS A 204 -9.66 22.61 -16.28
CA LYS A 204 -10.47 23.52 -17.10
C LYS A 204 -10.87 22.93 -18.45
N PHE A 205 -10.04 22.09 -19.04
CA PHE A 205 -10.38 21.38 -20.26
C PHE A 205 -11.53 20.38 -20.01
N ALA A 206 -11.46 19.60 -18.93
CA ALA A 206 -12.52 18.69 -18.52
C ALA A 206 -13.83 19.44 -18.24
N GLU A 207 -13.79 20.54 -17.48
CA GLU A 207 -14.93 21.40 -17.22
C GLU A 207 -15.60 21.92 -18.53
N LYS A 208 -14.78 22.31 -19.51
CA LYS A 208 -15.31 22.76 -20.83
C LYS A 208 -16.00 21.62 -21.57
N LEU A 209 -15.43 20.44 -21.58
CA LEU A 209 -16.02 19.26 -22.24
C LEU A 209 -17.37 18.90 -21.60
N LEU A 210 -17.41 18.85 -20.26
CA LEU A 210 -18.64 18.61 -19.51
C LEU A 210 -19.68 19.70 -19.78
N GLY A 211 -19.26 20.98 -19.83
CA GLY A 211 -20.11 22.09 -20.14
C GLY A 211 -20.67 22.06 -21.57
N LEU A 212 -19.88 21.63 -22.56
CA LEU A 212 -20.36 21.42 -23.94
C LEU A 212 -21.43 20.32 -23.99
N ALA A 213 -21.21 19.21 -23.29
CA ALA A 213 -22.18 18.10 -23.20
C ALA A 213 -23.47 18.54 -22.49
N ALA A 214 -23.37 19.26 -21.37
CA ALA A 214 -24.53 19.84 -20.67
C ALA A 214 -25.27 20.88 -21.50
N GLY A 215 -24.58 21.60 -22.41
CA GLY A 215 -25.13 22.54 -23.33
C GLY A 215 -26.15 21.94 -24.29
N ILE A 216 -26.00 20.67 -24.69
CA ILE A 216 -26.97 19.93 -25.52
C ILE A 216 -28.35 19.87 -24.83
N GLY A 217 -28.38 19.76 -23.49
CA GLY A 217 -29.58 19.77 -22.66
C GLY A 217 -29.95 21.15 -22.08
N GLY A 218 -29.46 22.24 -22.67
CA GLY A 218 -29.78 23.61 -22.27
C GLY A 218 -29.22 24.01 -20.89
N HIS A 219 -28.12 23.42 -20.46
CA HIS A 219 -27.49 23.67 -19.14
C HIS A 219 -28.43 23.46 -17.94
N SER A 220 -29.49 22.65 -18.10
CA SER A 220 -30.36 22.29 -17.00
C SER A 220 -29.60 21.42 -15.95
N ALA A 221 -30.08 21.42 -14.69
CA ALA A 221 -29.49 20.59 -13.65
C ALA A 221 -29.44 19.09 -14.05
N ALA A 222 -30.49 18.60 -14.73
CA ALA A 222 -30.55 17.25 -15.26
C ALA A 222 -29.49 17.01 -16.36
N ALA A 223 -29.25 17.98 -17.24
CA ALA A 223 -28.23 17.88 -18.28
C ALA A 223 -26.81 17.85 -17.70
N TRP A 224 -26.53 18.66 -16.69
CA TRP A 224 -25.27 18.60 -15.94
C TRP A 224 -25.10 17.26 -15.25
N TRP A 225 -26.13 16.78 -14.57
CA TRP A 225 -26.10 15.51 -13.88
C TRP A 225 -25.82 14.34 -14.85
N LEU A 226 -26.51 14.32 -15.98
CA LEU A 226 -26.30 13.32 -17.03
C LEU A 226 -24.90 13.42 -17.65
N SER A 227 -24.41 14.62 -17.90
CA SER A 227 -23.06 14.87 -18.43
C SER A 227 -21.99 14.33 -17.47
N ILE A 228 -22.11 14.60 -16.17
CA ILE A 228 -21.19 14.10 -15.15
C ILE A 228 -21.22 12.57 -15.07
N LEU A 229 -22.40 11.95 -15.11
CA LEU A 229 -22.51 10.50 -14.99
C LEU A 229 -22.10 9.73 -16.26
N THR A 230 -22.09 10.37 -17.43
CA THR A 230 -21.76 9.69 -18.70
C THR A 230 -20.38 10.11 -19.23
N ILE A 231 -20.13 11.42 -19.31
CA ILE A 231 -18.93 11.96 -19.93
C ILE A 231 -17.74 11.91 -18.98
N ALA A 232 -17.92 12.18 -17.67
CA ALA A 232 -16.80 12.14 -16.72
C ALA A 232 -16.16 10.75 -16.60
N PRO A 233 -16.91 9.62 -16.48
CA PRO A 233 -16.30 8.29 -16.51
C PRO A 233 -15.60 7.96 -17.82
N LEU A 234 -16.13 8.43 -18.96
CA LEU A 234 -15.47 8.27 -20.25
C LEU A 234 -14.16 9.06 -20.32
N LEU A 235 -14.16 10.32 -19.86
CA LEU A 235 -12.94 11.10 -19.73
C LEU A 235 -11.94 10.47 -18.77
N GLY A 236 -12.42 9.92 -17.66
CA GLY A 236 -11.60 9.19 -16.70
C GLY A 236 -10.90 7.98 -17.30
N SER A 237 -11.60 7.25 -18.18
CA SER A 237 -10.97 6.12 -18.90
C SER A 237 -9.85 6.54 -19.85
N PHE A 238 -9.89 7.80 -20.36
CA PHE A 238 -8.83 8.34 -21.21
C PHE A 238 -7.70 9.01 -20.43
N ILE A 239 -8.00 9.58 -19.26
CA ILE A 239 -7.06 10.41 -18.49
C ILE A 239 -6.47 9.61 -17.32
N THR A 240 -7.02 8.44 -16.99
CA THR A 240 -6.83 7.56 -15.84
C THR A 240 -7.75 7.86 -14.65
N GLU A 241 -8.08 6.81 -13.89
CA GLU A 241 -9.00 6.87 -12.74
C GLU A 241 -8.74 8.00 -11.72
N PRO A 242 -7.48 8.39 -11.39
CA PRO A 242 -7.24 9.43 -10.39
C PRO A 242 -7.66 10.85 -10.82
N ALA A 243 -7.96 11.07 -12.12
CA ALA A 243 -8.32 12.38 -12.65
C ALA A 243 -9.82 12.54 -12.96
N ALA A 244 -10.61 11.50 -12.74
CA ALA A 244 -12.05 11.48 -12.98
C ALA A 244 -12.83 11.62 -11.69
#